data_f50b9c8ba1dbaad1d6864cf1b9ff2193
#
_entry.id   f50b9c8ba1dbaad1d6864cf1b9ff2193
#
_cell.length_a   1.000
_cell.length_b   1.000
_cell.length_c   1.000
_cell.angle_alpha   90.00
_cell.angle_beta   90.00
_cell.angle_gamma   90.00
#
_symmetry.space_group_name_H-M   'P 1'
#
loop_
_entity.id
_entity.type
_entity.pdbx_description
1 polymer ?
#
loop_
_entity_poly.entity_id
_entity_poly.type
_entity_poly.pdbx_seq_one_letter_code
_entity_poly.pdbx_strand_id
1 'polypeptide(L)'
;MPKKASVTAQDAATTCACQKVRMAARAVTRAYDEALRPVGLRSTQFTVLVAARVAGGIPLNRLATMLGLERTTLTRGLTGIEKEGLIRVESVDGRTRNVVLTQRGADRLDRALPLWDQAQQKLRGRLGEQGWSTMHESLTKLTEAA
;
A
#
# COMPACT_ATOMS: atom_id res chain seq x y z
N MET A 1 -36.99 30.87 -4.40
CA MET A 1 -35.95 29.82 -4.50
C MET A 1 -34.92 30.08 -3.43
N PRO A 2 -34.64 29.15 -2.50
CA PRO A 2 -33.56 29.37 -1.58
C PRO A 2 -32.25 29.46 -2.35
N LYS A 3 -31.49 30.52 -2.17
CA LYS A 3 -30.14 30.68 -2.66
C LYS A 3 -29.31 29.51 -2.11
N LYS A 4 -28.83 28.61 -2.99
CA LYS A 4 -27.90 27.56 -2.59
C LYS A 4 -26.72 28.25 -1.91
N ALA A 5 -26.51 27.97 -0.62
CA ALA A 5 -25.40 28.54 0.12
C ALA A 5 -24.11 28.28 -0.67
N SER A 6 -23.35 29.32 -0.97
CA SER A 6 -22.09 29.19 -1.70
C SER A 6 -21.10 28.43 -0.84
N VAL A 7 -20.49 27.37 -1.40
CA VAL A 7 -19.43 26.62 -0.73
C VAL A 7 -18.24 27.55 -0.44
N THR A 8 -17.75 27.54 0.77
CA THR A 8 -16.67 28.41 1.23
C THR A 8 -15.33 27.68 1.27
N ALA A 9 -14.23 28.43 1.31
CA ALA A 9 -12.90 27.88 1.55
C ALA A 9 -12.80 27.13 2.90
N GLN A 10 -13.56 27.60 3.91
CA GLN A 10 -13.64 26.94 5.21
C GLN A 10 -14.30 25.56 5.10
N ASP A 11 -15.35 25.43 4.31
CA ASP A 11 -16.00 24.13 4.06
C ASP A 11 -15.02 23.17 3.39
N ALA A 12 -14.30 23.62 2.38
CA ALA A 12 -13.27 22.81 1.72
C ALA A 12 -12.15 22.38 2.66
N ALA A 13 -11.68 23.27 3.53
CA ALA A 13 -10.61 22.98 4.49
C ALA A 13 -11.01 21.90 5.52
N THR A 14 -12.29 21.88 5.92
CA THR A 14 -12.77 20.98 6.96
C THR A 14 -13.35 19.67 6.46
N THR A 15 -13.88 19.64 5.24
CA THR A 15 -14.65 18.49 4.71
C THR A 15 -13.99 17.78 3.53
N CYS A 16 -12.86 18.29 3.02
CA CYS A 16 -12.20 17.71 1.85
C CYS A 16 -11.75 16.26 2.11
N ALA A 17 -12.39 15.31 1.44
CA ALA A 17 -12.07 13.90 1.52
C ALA A 17 -10.63 13.60 1.07
N CYS A 18 -10.17 14.24 -0.02
CA CYS A 18 -8.81 14.06 -0.55
C CYS A 18 -7.75 14.44 0.50
N GLN A 19 -7.92 15.58 1.19
CA GLN A 19 -7.01 16.01 2.24
C GLN A 19 -7.01 15.05 3.43
N LYS A 20 -8.18 14.60 3.86
CA LYS A 20 -8.31 13.65 4.99
C LYS A 20 -7.67 12.30 4.67
N VAL A 21 -7.93 11.74 3.49
CA VAL A 21 -7.35 10.47 3.06
C VAL A 21 -5.82 10.57 2.95
N ARG A 22 -5.30 11.67 2.38
CA ARG A 22 -3.84 11.87 2.29
C ARG A 22 -3.17 11.97 3.66
N MET A 23 -3.79 12.68 4.60
CA MET A 23 -3.26 12.80 5.97
C MET A 23 -3.23 11.43 6.65
N ALA A 24 -4.33 10.68 6.56
CA ALA A 24 -4.42 9.34 7.12
C ALA A 24 -3.40 8.39 6.48
N ALA A 25 -3.30 8.38 5.15
CA ALA A 25 -2.35 7.55 4.42
C ALA A 25 -0.90 7.82 4.86
N ARG A 26 -0.51 9.10 4.98
CA ARG A 26 0.84 9.45 5.46
C ARG A 26 1.09 9.00 6.89
N ALA A 27 0.12 9.15 7.78
CA ALA A 27 0.25 8.74 9.19
C ALA A 27 0.39 7.22 9.31
N VAL A 28 -0.45 6.47 8.62
CA VAL A 28 -0.41 5.00 8.59
C VAL A 28 0.88 4.50 7.95
N THR A 29 1.29 5.08 6.82
CA THR A 29 2.55 4.73 6.14
C THR A 29 3.74 4.89 7.09
N ARG A 30 3.85 6.02 7.81
CA ARG A 30 4.92 6.23 8.79
C ARG A 30 4.92 5.18 9.89
N ALA A 31 3.75 4.80 10.40
CA ALA A 31 3.63 3.79 11.45
C ALA A 31 4.16 2.42 10.99
N TYR A 32 3.81 1.99 9.79
CA TYR A 32 4.32 0.75 9.22
C TYR A 32 5.80 0.83 8.84
N ASP A 33 6.25 1.92 8.26
CA ASP A 33 7.68 2.12 7.93
C ASP A 33 8.54 2.06 9.19
N GLU A 34 8.09 2.64 10.29
CA GLU A 34 8.79 2.57 11.57
C GLU A 34 8.84 1.14 12.12
N ALA A 35 7.74 0.42 12.06
CA ALA A 35 7.67 -0.98 12.51
C ALA A 35 8.56 -1.91 11.68
N LEU A 36 8.68 -1.67 10.37
CA LEU A 36 9.44 -2.49 9.44
C LEU A 36 10.93 -2.09 9.35
N ARG A 37 11.33 -0.98 9.97
CA ARG A 37 12.72 -0.51 9.96
C ARG A 37 13.74 -1.55 10.40
N PRO A 38 13.50 -2.37 11.46
CA PRO A 38 14.47 -3.37 11.90
C PRO A 38 14.85 -4.42 10.85
N VAL A 39 13.98 -4.64 9.88
CA VAL A 39 14.24 -5.58 8.77
C VAL A 39 14.61 -4.86 7.45
N GLY A 40 14.80 -3.55 7.50
CA GLY A 40 15.21 -2.75 6.35
C GLY A 40 14.16 -2.66 5.25
N LEU A 41 12.88 -2.70 5.59
CA LEU A 41 11.78 -2.56 4.64
C LEU A 41 10.97 -1.29 4.91
N ARG A 42 10.43 -0.73 3.83
CA ARG A 42 9.34 0.23 3.88
C ARG A 42 8.02 -0.49 3.61
N SER A 43 6.91 0.09 4.03
CA SER A 43 5.56 -0.45 3.81
C SER A 43 5.24 -0.74 2.35
N THR A 44 5.67 0.14 1.43
CA THR A 44 5.50 -0.05 -0.02
C THR A 44 6.27 -1.26 -0.55
N GLN A 45 7.49 -1.47 -0.06
CA GLN A 45 8.31 -2.64 -0.40
C GLN A 45 7.70 -3.92 0.17
N PHE A 46 7.29 -3.89 1.43
CA PHE A 46 6.59 -4.99 2.08
C PHE A 46 5.37 -5.46 1.26
N THR A 47 4.54 -4.52 0.81
CA THR A 47 3.35 -4.83 0.01
C THR A 47 3.70 -5.52 -1.30
N VAL A 48 4.78 -5.13 -1.96
CA VAL A 48 5.28 -5.80 -3.17
C VAL A 48 5.72 -7.24 -2.87
N LEU A 49 6.47 -7.45 -1.80
CA LEU A 49 6.91 -8.80 -1.41
C LEU A 49 5.73 -9.71 -1.07
N VAL A 50 4.73 -9.19 -0.36
CA VAL A 50 3.49 -9.93 -0.06
C VAL A 50 2.76 -10.32 -1.35
N ALA A 51 2.57 -9.37 -2.27
CA ALA A 51 1.90 -9.63 -3.54
C ALA A 51 2.62 -10.69 -4.37
N ALA A 52 3.94 -10.61 -4.46
CA ALA A 52 4.76 -11.59 -5.17
C ALA A 52 4.68 -12.98 -4.56
N ARG A 53 4.65 -13.07 -3.22
CA ARG A 53 4.50 -14.37 -2.51
C ARG A 53 3.13 -14.99 -2.76
N VAL A 54 2.06 -14.23 -2.57
CA VAL A 54 0.68 -14.73 -2.68
C VAL A 54 0.37 -15.19 -4.09
N ALA A 55 0.86 -14.46 -5.11
CA ALA A 55 0.62 -14.80 -6.50
C ALA A 55 1.58 -15.86 -7.07
N GLY A 56 2.69 -16.18 -6.38
CA GLY A 56 3.74 -17.05 -6.92
C GLY A 56 4.46 -16.46 -8.15
N GLY A 57 4.41 -15.15 -8.29
CA GLY A 57 4.83 -14.36 -9.45
C GLY A 57 3.64 -13.54 -9.96
N ILE A 58 3.84 -12.24 -10.12
CA ILE A 58 2.76 -11.33 -10.50
C ILE A 58 3.16 -10.45 -11.69
N PRO A 59 2.34 -10.39 -12.76
CA PRO A 59 2.59 -9.49 -13.87
C PRO A 59 2.62 -8.03 -13.41
N LEU A 60 3.56 -7.26 -13.96
CA LEU A 60 3.73 -5.83 -13.62
C LEU A 60 2.45 -5.03 -13.71
N ASN A 61 1.66 -5.24 -14.75
CA ASN A 61 0.40 -4.52 -14.94
C ASN A 61 -0.61 -4.85 -13.83
N ARG A 62 -0.69 -6.12 -13.44
CA ARG A 62 -1.58 -6.55 -12.35
C ARG A 62 -1.13 -5.99 -11.01
N LEU A 63 0.18 -5.97 -10.75
CA LEU A 63 0.73 -5.39 -9.54
C LEU A 63 0.46 -3.88 -9.45
N ALA A 64 0.65 -3.16 -10.56
CA ALA A 64 0.34 -1.73 -10.64
C ALA A 64 -1.15 -1.45 -10.31
N THR A 65 -2.07 -2.19 -10.93
CA THR A 65 -3.51 -2.09 -10.66
C THR A 65 -3.82 -2.38 -9.19
N MET A 66 -3.25 -3.45 -8.64
CA MET A 66 -3.47 -3.86 -7.24
C MET A 66 -2.98 -2.81 -6.24
N LEU A 67 -1.89 -2.13 -6.56
CA LEU A 67 -1.32 -1.09 -5.70
C LEU A 67 -1.87 0.31 -5.99
N GLY A 68 -2.75 0.46 -6.99
CA GLY A 68 -3.27 1.76 -7.40
C GLY A 68 -2.19 2.69 -7.95
N LEU A 69 -1.16 2.13 -8.60
CA LEU A 69 -0.01 2.87 -9.11
C LEU A 69 0.03 2.87 -10.64
N GLU A 70 0.54 3.98 -11.19
CA GLU A 70 0.97 4.01 -12.59
C GLU A 70 2.16 3.08 -12.79
N ARG A 71 2.21 2.41 -13.96
CA ARG A 71 3.27 1.45 -14.29
C ARG A 71 4.68 2.04 -14.14
N THR A 72 4.86 3.28 -14.56
CA THR A 72 6.15 3.99 -14.46
C THR A 72 6.58 4.18 -13.00
N THR A 73 5.65 4.58 -12.14
CA THR A 73 5.88 4.73 -10.70
C THR A 73 6.26 3.39 -10.06
N LEU A 74 5.54 2.34 -10.40
CA LEU A 74 5.84 0.99 -9.93
C LEU A 74 7.23 0.54 -10.36
N THR A 75 7.55 0.63 -11.65
CA THR A 75 8.86 0.22 -12.20
C THR A 75 10.02 0.92 -11.49
N ARG A 76 9.88 2.21 -11.22
CA ARG A 76 10.87 2.99 -10.47
C ARG A 76 11.01 2.48 -9.03
N GLY A 77 9.90 2.19 -8.36
CA GLY A 77 9.89 1.64 -7.01
C GLY A 77 10.51 0.25 -6.90
N LEU A 78 10.35 -0.59 -7.93
CA LEU A 78 10.90 -1.95 -7.95
C LEU A 78 12.42 -1.99 -8.08
N THR A 79 13.04 -0.98 -8.69
CA THR A 79 14.48 -0.95 -8.94
C THR A 79 15.30 -1.12 -7.65
N GLY A 80 14.92 -0.46 -6.57
CA GLY A 80 15.59 -0.57 -5.26
C GLY A 80 15.46 -1.97 -4.67
N ILE A 81 14.28 -2.55 -4.72
CA ILE A 81 14.00 -3.88 -4.18
C ILE A 81 14.74 -4.97 -4.97
N GLU A 82 14.82 -4.81 -6.28
CA GLU A 82 15.55 -5.71 -7.18
C GLU A 82 17.05 -5.64 -6.94
N LYS A 83 17.61 -4.43 -6.76
CA LYS A 83 19.03 -4.24 -6.41
C LYS A 83 19.40 -4.91 -5.09
N GLU A 84 18.52 -4.91 -4.12
CA GLU A 84 18.71 -5.63 -2.85
C GLU A 84 18.57 -7.15 -3.00
N GLY A 85 18.19 -7.63 -4.17
CA GLY A 85 18.00 -9.07 -4.44
C GLY A 85 16.78 -9.69 -3.77
N LEU A 86 15.77 -8.88 -3.43
CA LEU A 86 14.54 -9.35 -2.77
C LEU A 86 13.49 -9.85 -3.76
N ILE A 87 13.55 -9.33 -4.98
CA ILE A 87 12.72 -9.74 -6.12
C ILE A 87 13.58 -9.90 -7.36
N ARG A 88 13.03 -10.60 -8.35
CA ARG A 88 13.48 -10.59 -9.73
C ARG A 88 12.35 -10.19 -10.65
N VAL A 89 12.65 -9.45 -11.69
CA VAL A 89 11.70 -9.16 -12.78
C VAL A 89 12.06 -10.05 -13.95
N GLU A 90 11.21 -11.01 -14.25
CA GLU A 90 11.44 -12.03 -15.28
C GLU A 90 10.54 -11.80 -16.49
N SER A 91 11.05 -12.07 -17.69
CA SER A 91 10.24 -12.13 -18.89
C SER A 91 9.69 -13.56 -19.06
N VAL A 92 8.37 -13.69 -19.17
CA VAL A 92 7.71 -15.01 -19.30
C VAL A 92 7.59 -15.45 -20.75
N ASP A 93 7.35 -14.51 -21.66
CA ASP A 93 7.07 -14.77 -23.09
C ASP A 93 7.73 -13.75 -24.03
N GLY A 94 8.75 -13.04 -23.56
CA GLY A 94 9.39 -11.94 -24.27
C GLY A 94 8.61 -10.61 -24.22
N ARG A 95 7.38 -10.61 -23.74
CA ARG A 95 6.51 -9.41 -23.64
C ARG A 95 6.01 -9.14 -22.22
N THR A 96 5.61 -10.17 -21.50
CA THR A 96 5.08 -10.06 -20.14
C THR A 96 6.22 -10.15 -19.13
N ARG A 97 6.30 -9.15 -18.24
CA ARG A 97 7.27 -9.10 -17.16
C ARG A 97 6.58 -9.44 -15.84
N ASN A 98 7.11 -10.44 -15.15
CA ASN A 98 6.64 -10.90 -13.84
C ASN A 98 7.60 -10.47 -12.74
N VAL A 99 7.04 -10.04 -11.62
CA VAL A 99 7.75 -9.82 -10.37
C VAL A 99 7.70 -11.10 -9.57
N VAL A 100 8.87 -11.67 -9.28
CA VAL A 100 9.03 -12.94 -8.58
C VAL A 100 9.81 -12.72 -7.29
N LEU A 101 9.33 -13.28 -6.20
CA LEU A 101 10.02 -13.24 -4.91
C LEU A 101 11.24 -14.16 -4.93
N THR A 102 12.40 -13.64 -4.51
CA THR A 102 13.60 -14.47 -4.31
C THR A 102 13.56 -15.15 -2.95
N GLN A 103 14.45 -16.13 -2.73
CA GLN A 103 14.61 -16.73 -1.40
C GLN A 103 14.98 -15.67 -0.35
N ARG A 104 15.90 -14.77 -0.70
CA ARG A 104 16.28 -13.64 0.16
C ARG A 104 15.07 -12.74 0.49
N GLY A 105 14.22 -12.47 -0.49
CA GLY A 105 12.97 -11.73 -0.30
C GLY A 105 12.00 -12.48 0.59
N ALA A 106 11.86 -13.79 0.41
CA ALA A 106 11.03 -14.64 1.26
C ALA A 106 11.49 -14.62 2.73
N ASP A 107 12.79 -14.78 2.96
CA ASP A 107 13.36 -14.73 4.32
C ASP A 107 13.18 -13.36 4.98
N ARG A 108 13.32 -12.28 4.19
CA ARG A 108 13.09 -10.92 4.66
C ARG A 108 11.63 -10.70 5.03
N LEU A 109 10.72 -11.19 4.20
CA LEU A 109 9.28 -11.11 4.44
C LEU A 109 8.86 -11.89 5.69
N ASP A 110 9.40 -13.08 5.91
CA ASP A 110 9.10 -13.89 7.10
C ASP A 110 9.46 -13.15 8.40
N ARG A 111 10.58 -12.41 8.39
CA ARG A 111 10.97 -11.57 9.53
C ARG A 111 10.13 -10.29 9.65
N ALA A 112 9.58 -9.81 8.55
CA ALA A 112 8.76 -8.60 8.53
C ALA A 112 7.33 -8.84 9.03
N LEU A 113 6.75 -10.01 8.76
CA LEU A 113 5.36 -10.33 9.08
C LEU A 113 5.00 -10.10 10.57
N PRO A 114 5.79 -10.54 11.55
CA PRO A 114 5.48 -10.27 12.96
C PRO A 114 5.50 -8.78 13.31
N LEU A 115 6.41 -8.02 12.70
CA LEU A 115 6.51 -6.56 12.93
C LEU A 115 5.34 -5.82 12.30
N TRP A 116 4.94 -6.23 11.12
CA TRP A 116 3.74 -5.75 10.45
C TRP A 116 2.49 -6.02 11.30
N ASP A 117 2.33 -7.24 11.82
CA ASP A 117 1.20 -7.61 12.64
C ASP A 117 1.11 -6.77 13.92
N GLN A 118 2.23 -6.53 14.58
CA GLN A 118 2.26 -5.65 15.76
C GLN A 118 1.77 -4.23 15.45
N ALA A 119 2.19 -3.65 14.32
CA ALA A 119 1.72 -2.33 13.88
C ALA A 119 0.22 -2.37 13.55
N GLN A 120 -0.22 -3.41 12.88
CA GLN A 120 -1.63 -3.66 12.53
C GLN A 120 -2.51 -3.70 13.79
N GLN A 121 -2.11 -4.48 14.78
CA GLN A 121 -2.84 -4.60 16.05
C GLN A 121 -2.92 -3.28 16.82
N LYS A 122 -1.86 -2.47 16.81
CA LYS A 122 -1.90 -1.14 17.44
C LYS A 122 -2.91 -0.21 16.78
N LEU A 123 -2.96 -0.18 15.47
CA LEU A 123 -3.93 0.64 14.73
C LEU A 123 -5.36 0.14 14.95
N ARG A 124 -5.54 -1.18 14.88
CA ARG A 124 -6.83 -1.82 15.13
C ARG A 124 -7.34 -1.54 16.53
N GLY A 125 -6.49 -1.62 17.54
CA GLY A 125 -6.83 -1.32 18.92
C GLY A 125 -7.27 0.14 19.13
N ARG A 126 -6.71 1.07 18.37
CA ARG A 126 -7.12 2.49 18.43
C ARG A 126 -8.49 2.77 17.84
N LEU A 127 -8.87 2.04 16.80
CA LEU A 127 -10.17 2.20 16.12
C LEU A 127 -11.26 1.34 16.73
N GLY A 128 -10.89 0.26 17.42
CA GLY A 128 -11.80 -0.81 17.81
C GLY A 128 -12.27 -1.65 16.63
N GLU A 129 -12.88 -2.79 16.89
CA GLU A 129 -13.29 -3.73 15.83
C GLU A 129 -14.27 -3.12 14.83
N GLN A 130 -15.29 -2.42 15.33
CA GLN A 130 -16.29 -1.78 14.47
C GLN A 130 -15.67 -0.65 13.63
N GLY A 131 -14.84 0.19 14.23
CA GLY A 131 -14.14 1.28 13.51
C GLY A 131 -13.19 0.73 12.46
N TRP A 132 -12.50 -0.35 12.77
CA TRP A 132 -11.60 -1.04 11.84
C TRP A 132 -12.34 -1.57 10.61
N SER A 133 -13.44 -2.30 10.82
CA SER A 133 -14.29 -2.83 9.73
C SER A 133 -14.88 -1.70 8.88
N THR A 134 -15.45 -0.68 9.53
CA THR A 134 -16.05 0.47 8.84
C THR A 134 -15.02 1.22 8.00
N MET A 135 -13.80 1.39 8.52
CA MET A 135 -12.70 2.03 7.77
C MET A 135 -12.38 1.26 6.48
N HIS A 136 -12.20 -0.06 6.57
CA HIS A 136 -11.90 -0.91 5.41
C HIS A 136 -12.99 -0.81 4.35
N GLU A 137 -14.25 -0.95 4.75
CA GLU A 137 -15.41 -0.84 3.84
C GLU A 137 -15.47 0.55 3.18
N SER A 138 -15.29 1.62 3.96
CA SER A 138 -15.35 2.98 3.47
C SER A 138 -14.22 3.28 2.47
N LEU A 139 -13.01 2.84 2.76
CA LEU A 139 -11.87 3.02 1.84
C LEU A 139 -12.06 2.23 0.55
N THR A 140 -12.58 1.01 0.63
CA THR A 140 -12.90 0.21 -0.56
C THR A 140 -13.93 0.93 -1.43
N LYS A 141 -15.03 1.38 -0.85
CA LYS A 141 -16.07 2.14 -1.57
C LYS A 141 -15.52 3.42 -2.19
N LEU A 142 -14.65 4.16 -1.50
CA LEU A 142 -14.00 5.35 -2.04
C LEU A 142 -13.12 5.03 -3.24
N THR A 143 -12.36 3.95 -3.18
CA THR A 143 -11.49 3.52 -4.28
C THR A 143 -12.30 3.13 -5.51
N GLU A 144 -13.44 2.47 -5.33
CA GLU A 144 -14.35 2.06 -6.42
C GLU A 144 -15.12 3.24 -7.01
N ALA A 145 -15.44 4.26 -6.20
CA ALA A 145 -16.22 5.43 -6.62
C ALA A 145 -15.39 6.52 -7.31
N ALA A 146 -14.09 6.52 -7.10
CA ALA A 146 -13.18 7.49 -7.69
C ALA A 146 -12.58 6.97 -9.00
#